data_81bf5304594db1846580ae0dccb85c83
#
_entry.id   81bf5304594db1846580ae0dccb85c83
#
_cell.length_a   1.000
_cell.length_b   1.000
_cell.length_c   1.000
_cell.angle_alpha   90.00
_cell.angle_beta   90.00
_cell.angle_gamma   90.00
#
_symmetry.space_group_name_H-M   'P 1'
#
loop_
_entity.id
_entity.type
_entity.pdbx_description
1 polymer ?
#
loop_
_entity_poly.entity_id
_entity_poly.type
_entity_poly.pdbx_seq_one_letter_code
_entity_poly.pdbx_strand_id
1 'polypeptide(L)'
;MNLSLFTPSWRRKTEIDTTVAIDERVNVVKNRPATEAKKSEERRFIARQPILDRELAVCGYELLFRSGWENRFADDSDDATRKMIADGALYGFHDLTHGTATFVNCTRESLVNGLVTLLPRSTVLEILETIVADKEVIAACTRYKAMGYKLALDDFRINEGTRPLVHLADYVKVDFRLSDAKERRKIIELFRGRETVMIAEKVETAQEFETAKAEGFKLFQGYFFCMPTVFSKKRAPTNGINYLYLISALSQDHFDVAQLALLLKSEPALSYQLLRLVNSASFGAPQQIRSLQDALVLVGEVRFRKLMMNAIATETCRDRPRELLVDVLHRARFLELMAPFTRENPTEQYLFGLLSMMDVMLGMPVDELIHALPLRDEVKVAVAGAANSVSLGLNLYKHYRSADWAYCATQAKMLHISENDLSDLYRKSLILAEKSVNSVREKEALAS
;
A
#
# COMPACT_ATOMS: atom_id res chain seq x y z
N MET A 1 -17.85 35.72 -37.36
CA MET A 1 -18.26 34.37 -37.76
C MET A 1 -18.14 33.46 -36.53
N ASN A 2 -19.30 32.97 -36.12
CA ASN A 2 -19.51 32.21 -34.89
C ASN A 2 -18.78 30.88 -34.88
N LEU A 3 -17.98 30.64 -33.85
CA LEU A 3 -17.51 29.33 -33.42
C LEU A 3 -18.21 28.97 -32.09
N SER A 4 -19.45 28.54 -32.21
CA SER A 4 -20.14 27.80 -31.15
C SER A 4 -20.77 26.61 -31.85
N LEU A 5 -20.30 25.40 -31.52
CA LEU A 5 -21.03 24.14 -31.67
C LEU A 5 -20.03 22.96 -31.66
N PHE A 6 -19.68 22.51 -30.45
CA PHE A 6 -19.40 21.10 -30.16
C PHE A 6 -19.25 20.97 -28.65
N THR A 7 -20.39 20.85 -27.95
CA THR A 7 -20.44 20.34 -26.57
C THR A 7 -20.80 18.86 -26.64
N PRO A 8 -20.03 18.00 -25.98
CA PRO A 8 -20.35 16.59 -25.92
C PRO A 8 -21.65 16.32 -25.16
N SER A 9 -22.45 15.42 -25.67
CA SER A 9 -23.85 15.14 -25.31
C SER A 9 -24.09 14.56 -23.88
N TRP A 10 -23.09 14.42 -23.03
CA TRP A 10 -23.23 13.88 -21.67
C TRP A 10 -23.63 14.92 -20.60
N ARG A 11 -23.84 16.20 -20.98
CA ARG A 11 -24.30 17.28 -20.08
C ARG A 11 -25.81 17.47 -20.01
N ARG A 12 -26.63 16.53 -20.49
CA ARG A 12 -28.07 16.63 -20.27
C ARG A 12 -28.47 15.92 -19.00
N LYS A 13 -28.88 16.71 -18.04
CA LYS A 13 -29.59 16.31 -16.83
C LYS A 13 -30.71 15.35 -17.18
N THR A 14 -30.66 14.16 -16.64
CA THR A 14 -31.83 13.36 -16.28
C THR A 14 -31.75 13.16 -14.78
N GLU A 15 -32.58 13.89 -14.08
CA GLU A 15 -32.99 13.54 -12.71
C GLU A 15 -33.64 12.15 -12.78
N ILE A 16 -32.91 11.14 -12.40
CA ILE A 16 -33.46 9.83 -12.08
C ILE A 16 -33.31 9.71 -10.58
N ASP A 17 -34.47 9.77 -9.93
CA ASP A 17 -34.68 9.44 -8.54
C ASP A 17 -34.18 8.02 -8.29
N THR A 18 -32.97 7.89 -7.76
CA THR A 18 -32.38 6.62 -7.33
C THR A 18 -32.30 6.60 -5.82
N THR A 19 -33.47 6.58 -5.18
CA THR A 19 -33.63 6.05 -3.82
C THR A 19 -33.51 4.54 -3.87
N VAL A 20 -32.30 4.01 -3.86
CA VAL A 20 -32.02 2.63 -3.45
C VAL A 20 -30.80 2.63 -2.57
N ALA A 21 -31.06 2.36 -1.30
CA ALA A 21 -30.19 1.99 -0.19
C ALA A 21 -28.67 1.87 -0.53
N ILE A 22 -27.99 2.98 -0.56
CA ILE A 22 -26.55 3.05 -0.30
C ILE A 22 -26.43 3.12 1.22
N ASP A 23 -25.79 2.11 1.80
CA ASP A 23 -25.48 1.98 3.22
C ASP A 23 -25.34 3.37 3.88
N GLU A 24 -26.22 3.66 4.86
CA GLU A 24 -26.39 4.95 5.54
C GLU A 24 -25.09 5.54 6.15
N ARG A 25 -23.97 4.84 6.01
CA ARG A 25 -22.66 5.27 6.54
C ARG A 25 -21.86 6.19 5.60
N VAL A 26 -22.28 6.38 4.36
CA VAL A 26 -21.59 7.28 3.41
C VAL A 26 -22.16 8.71 3.43
N ASN A 27 -23.38 8.90 3.98
CA ASN A 27 -24.05 10.21 4.02
C ASN A 27 -23.70 11.11 5.22
N VAL A 28 -22.73 10.74 6.06
CA VAL A 28 -22.40 11.50 7.29
C VAL A 28 -21.48 12.71 7.04
N VAL A 29 -20.93 12.87 5.83
CA VAL A 29 -19.96 13.95 5.58
C VAL A 29 -20.61 15.27 5.12
N LYS A 30 -21.89 15.31 4.75
CA LYS A 30 -22.48 16.52 4.11
C LYS A 30 -23.31 17.47 4.98
N ASN A 31 -23.66 17.10 6.22
CA ASN A 31 -24.42 18.01 7.09
C ASN A 31 -23.99 17.87 8.56
N ARG A 32 -22.95 18.59 8.98
CA ARG A 32 -22.78 18.97 10.38
C ARG A 32 -22.92 20.48 10.52
N PRO A 33 -23.85 20.99 11.33
CA PRO A 33 -23.87 22.38 11.72
C PRO A 33 -22.64 22.66 12.60
N ALA A 34 -21.99 23.79 12.32
CA ALA A 34 -20.88 24.30 13.12
C ALA A 34 -21.40 24.76 14.47
N THR A 35 -21.44 23.85 15.46
CA THR A 35 -21.48 24.20 16.90
C THR A 35 -21.45 22.92 17.71
N GLU A 36 -20.27 22.54 18.11
CA GLU A 36 -19.86 21.94 19.37
C GLU A 36 -18.38 21.58 19.22
N ALA A 37 -17.54 22.31 19.93
CA ALA A 37 -16.12 21.99 20.08
C ALA A 37 -15.99 20.66 20.85
N LYS A 38 -16.20 19.54 20.17
CA LYS A 38 -15.69 18.26 20.64
C LYS A 38 -14.18 18.35 20.51
N LYS A 39 -13.48 18.11 21.64
CA LYS A 39 -12.04 17.85 21.66
C LYS A 39 -11.72 17.04 20.41
N SER A 40 -10.97 17.62 19.47
CA SER A 40 -10.48 16.92 18.29
C SER A 40 -9.61 15.79 18.82
N GLU A 41 -10.10 14.56 18.71
CA GLU A 41 -9.20 13.42 18.79
C GLU A 41 -8.18 13.63 17.71
N GLU A 42 -6.97 14.00 18.08
CA GLU A 42 -5.81 14.15 17.22
C GLU A 42 -5.55 12.78 16.59
N ARG A 43 -6.09 12.54 15.42
CA ARG A 43 -5.85 11.33 14.64
C ARG A 43 -4.53 11.50 13.91
N ARG A 44 -3.79 10.39 13.74
CA ARG A 44 -2.42 10.40 13.28
C ARG A 44 -2.23 9.59 12.03
N PHE A 45 -1.19 9.97 11.29
CA PHE A 45 -0.78 9.29 10.08
C PHE A 45 -0.02 8.01 10.44
N ILE A 46 -0.43 6.89 9.85
CA ILE A 46 0.28 5.62 9.92
C ILE A 46 0.50 5.17 8.49
N ALA A 47 1.75 5.18 8.03
CA ALA A 47 2.16 4.44 6.87
C ALA A 47 2.84 3.16 7.32
N ARG A 48 2.76 2.10 6.51
CA ARG A 48 3.50 0.87 6.76
C ARG A 48 4.37 0.50 5.56
N GLN A 49 5.54 -0.03 5.84
CA GLN A 49 6.45 -0.54 4.82
C GLN A 49 6.78 -2.00 5.09
N PRO A 50 6.60 -2.91 4.13
CA PRO A 50 6.90 -4.32 4.31
C PRO A 50 8.41 -4.56 4.33
N ILE A 51 8.82 -5.48 5.21
CA ILE A 51 10.17 -6.04 5.27
C ILE A 51 10.07 -7.49 4.78
N LEU A 52 10.76 -7.79 3.69
CA LEU A 52 10.67 -9.04 2.94
C LEU A 52 11.92 -9.89 3.14
N ASP A 53 11.79 -11.21 3.06
CA ASP A 53 12.92 -12.13 3.00
C ASP A 53 13.45 -12.33 1.57
N ARG A 54 14.34 -13.30 1.39
CA ARG A 54 14.96 -13.64 0.10
C ARG A 54 13.99 -14.24 -0.90
N GLU A 55 12.92 -14.85 -0.43
CA GLU A 55 11.82 -15.47 -1.16
C GLU A 55 10.66 -14.49 -1.39
N LEU A 56 10.81 -13.23 -0.97
CA LEU A 56 9.81 -12.16 -1.06
C LEU A 56 8.58 -12.40 -0.16
N ALA A 57 8.71 -13.24 0.88
CA ALA A 57 7.69 -13.34 1.89
C ALA A 57 7.84 -12.22 2.94
N VAL A 58 6.71 -11.73 3.46
CA VAL A 58 6.72 -10.67 4.47
C VAL A 58 7.13 -11.24 5.82
N CYS A 59 8.20 -10.70 6.38
CA CYS A 59 8.70 -11.02 7.72
C CYS A 59 8.28 -10.01 8.78
N GLY A 60 7.96 -8.79 8.38
CA GLY A 60 7.54 -7.72 9.26
C GLY A 60 7.11 -6.47 8.52
N TYR A 61 6.68 -5.48 9.28
CA TYR A 61 6.37 -4.15 8.78
C TYR A 61 7.01 -3.10 9.67
N GLU A 62 7.62 -2.11 9.05
CA GLU A 62 7.94 -0.86 9.72
C GLU A 62 6.69 0.01 9.72
N LEU A 63 6.34 0.55 10.90
CA LEU A 63 5.25 1.49 11.08
C LEU A 63 5.80 2.91 11.23
N LEU A 64 5.42 3.76 10.28
CA LEU A 64 5.83 5.16 10.22
C LEU A 64 4.70 6.03 10.75
N PHE A 65 4.90 6.60 11.91
CA PHE A 65 3.93 7.43 12.60
C PHE A 65 4.26 8.91 12.47
N ARG A 66 3.21 9.74 12.42
CA ARG A 66 3.35 11.19 12.48
C ARG A 66 2.18 11.84 13.21
N SER A 67 2.47 12.90 13.99
CA SER A 67 1.50 13.60 14.81
C SER A 67 0.84 14.83 14.14
N GLY A 68 1.08 15.08 12.84
CA GLY A 68 0.50 16.22 12.11
C GLY A 68 1.37 16.71 10.96
N TRP A 69 0.83 17.63 10.11
CA TRP A 69 1.53 18.22 8.96
C TRP A 69 2.70 19.13 9.34
N GLU A 70 2.57 19.83 10.46
CA GLU A 70 3.64 20.71 10.92
C GLU A 70 4.77 19.88 11.53
N ASN A 71 5.95 20.05 10.99
CA ASN A 71 7.18 19.42 11.48
C ASN A 71 7.63 20.12 12.77
N ARG A 72 6.76 20.14 13.79
CA ARG A 72 7.14 20.59 15.12
C ARG A 72 7.88 19.45 15.82
N PHE A 73 9.13 19.27 15.46
CA PHE A 73 10.13 18.67 16.36
C PHE A 73 10.45 19.63 17.52
N ALA A 74 9.50 20.46 17.90
CA ALA A 74 9.67 21.41 18.98
C ALA A 74 8.79 20.96 20.14
N ASP A 75 9.42 20.64 21.22
CA ASP A 75 9.03 20.72 22.62
C ASP A 75 8.31 19.53 23.29
N ASP A 76 7.83 18.47 22.62
CA ASP A 76 7.33 17.31 23.38
C ASP A 76 7.42 15.98 22.60
N SER A 77 8.63 15.47 22.41
CA SER A 77 8.90 14.17 21.77
C SER A 77 8.27 13.00 22.54
N ASP A 78 8.14 13.14 23.85
CA ASP A 78 7.49 12.16 24.73
C ASP A 78 5.98 12.11 24.51
N ASP A 79 5.32 13.25 24.32
CA ASP A 79 3.88 13.30 24.06
C ASP A 79 3.56 12.71 22.68
N ALA A 80 4.42 12.92 21.68
CA ALA A 80 4.31 12.29 20.37
C ALA A 80 4.44 10.76 20.47
N THR A 81 5.41 10.26 21.24
CA THR A 81 5.61 8.83 21.45
C THR A 81 4.49 8.18 22.27
N ARG A 82 4.04 8.82 23.37
CA ARG A 82 2.90 8.33 24.16
C ARG A 82 1.63 8.23 23.34
N LYS A 83 1.38 9.22 22.56
CA LYS A 83 0.26 9.28 21.65
C LYS A 83 0.39 8.21 20.56
N MET A 84 1.55 7.98 19.97
CA MET A 84 1.85 6.90 19.03
C MET A 84 1.49 5.53 19.59
N ILE A 85 1.89 5.29 20.83
CA ILE A 85 1.60 4.03 21.53
C ILE A 85 0.12 3.87 21.79
N ALA A 86 -0.58 4.94 22.21
CA ALA A 86 -2.02 4.93 22.42
C ALA A 86 -2.79 4.63 21.13
N ASP A 87 -2.37 5.20 20.01
CA ASP A 87 -2.99 4.98 18.70
C ASP A 87 -2.69 3.57 18.17
N GLY A 88 -1.46 3.07 18.33
CA GLY A 88 -1.13 1.69 17.99
C GLY A 88 -1.94 0.67 18.78
N ALA A 89 -2.24 0.97 20.06
CA ALA A 89 -3.13 0.15 20.87
C ALA A 89 -4.61 0.26 20.43
N LEU A 90 -5.05 1.44 19.99
CA LEU A 90 -6.40 1.68 19.49
C LEU A 90 -6.68 1.06 18.12
N TYR A 91 -5.68 1.07 17.22
CA TYR A 91 -5.84 0.53 15.86
C TYR A 91 -5.47 -0.95 15.73
N GLY A 92 -4.87 -1.54 16.77
CA GLY A 92 -4.39 -2.92 16.78
C GLY A 92 -3.15 -3.10 15.91
N PHE A 93 -1.96 -3.14 16.52
CA PHE A 93 -0.71 -3.48 15.81
C PHE A 93 -0.86 -4.78 15.00
N HIS A 94 -1.61 -5.73 15.55
CA HIS A 94 -1.87 -7.01 14.90
C HIS A 94 -2.60 -6.85 13.55
N ASP A 95 -3.58 -5.96 13.46
CA ASP A 95 -4.37 -5.76 12.24
C ASP A 95 -3.56 -5.06 11.15
N LEU A 96 -2.62 -4.19 11.53
CA LEU A 96 -1.74 -3.49 10.61
C LEU A 96 -0.59 -4.38 10.09
N THR A 97 -0.16 -5.37 10.88
CA THR A 97 1.02 -6.18 10.58
C THR A 97 0.72 -7.68 10.43
N HIS A 98 -0.56 -8.08 10.50
CA HIS A 98 -1.00 -9.49 10.43
C HIS A 98 -0.25 -10.43 11.38
N GLY A 99 0.11 -9.92 12.56
CA GLY A 99 0.84 -10.69 13.57
C GLY A 99 2.33 -10.95 13.25
N THR A 100 2.86 -10.37 12.16
CA THR A 100 4.30 -10.41 11.87
C THR A 100 5.08 -9.41 12.73
N ALA A 101 6.41 -9.40 12.63
CA ALA A 101 7.25 -8.47 13.38
C ALA A 101 6.87 -7.01 13.07
N THR A 102 6.73 -6.19 14.10
CA THR A 102 6.41 -4.77 13.98
C THR A 102 7.62 -3.96 14.39
N PHE A 103 8.16 -3.19 13.44
CA PHE A 103 9.29 -2.30 13.68
C PHE A 103 8.78 -0.90 13.97
N VAL A 104 9.30 -0.27 15.02
CA VAL A 104 8.84 1.04 15.50
C VAL A 104 10.03 1.91 15.86
N ASN A 105 10.09 3.09 15.25
CA ASN A 105 11.10 4.11 15.52
C ASN A 105 10.98 4.63 16.95
N CYS A 106 12.11 4.62 17.69
CA CYS A 106 12.19 5.07 19.07
C CYS A 106 13.03 6.34 19.16
N THR A 107 12.53 7.33 19.90
CA THR A 107 13.33 8.51 20.27
C THR A 107 14.18 8.20 21.51
N ARG A 108 15.23 9.00 21.76
CA ARG A 108 16.04 8.88 22.99
C ARG A 108 15.15 8.94 24.24
N GLU A 109 14.24 9.88 24.28
CA GLU A 109 13.31 10.12 25.39
C GLU A 109 12.42 8.90 25.61
N SER A 110 11.88 8.31 24.55
CA SER A 110 11.03 7.12 24.66
C SER A 110 11.77 5.90 25.21
N LEU A 111 13.07 5.76 24.88
CA LEU A 111 13.93 4.72 25.38
C LEU A 111 14.26 4.95 26.87
N VAL A 112 14.71 6.14 27.24
CA VAL A 112 15.18 6.43 28.59
C VAL A 112 14.01 6.48 29.58
N ASN A 113 12.89 7.11 29.20
CA ASN A 113 11.70 7.27 30.05
C ASN A 113 10.81 6.00 30.12
N GLY A 114 11.15 4.96 29.40
CA GLY A 114 10.44 3.68 29.51
C GLY A 114 9.14 3.59 28.73
N LEU A 115 8.81 4.56 27.86
CA LEU A 115 7.56 4.59 27.10
C LEU A 115 7.40 3.39 26.17
N VAL A 116 8.49 2.85 25.65
CA VAL A 116 8.49 1.65 24.79
C VAL A 116 7.93 0.40 25.50
N THR A 117 7.87 0.39 26.83
CA THR A 117 7.26 -0.74 27.58
C THR A 117 5.76 -0.87 27.40
N LEU A 118 5.12 0.15 26.86
CA LEU A 118 3.70 0.14 26.47
C LEU A 118 3.46 -0.57 25.13
N LEU A 119 4.51 -0.80 24.33
CA LEU A 119 4.44 -1.57 23.10
C LEU A 119 4.36 -3.08 23.36
N PRO A 120 3.71 -3.86 22.48
CA PRO A 120 3.77 -5.33 22.56
C PRO A 120 5.22 -5.84 22.57
N ARG A 121 5.50 -6.92 23.28
CA ARG A 121 6.84 -7.51 23.37
C ARG A 121 7.37 -8.04 22.03
N SER A 122 6.49 -8.31 21.09
CA SER A 122 6.82 -8.69 19.72
C SER A 122 7.34 -7.52 18.87
N THR A 123 7.31 -6.29 19.41
CA THR A 123 7.82 -5.10 18.71
C THR A 123 9.34 -5.12 18.67
N VAL A 124 9.89 -4.78 17.52
CA VAL A 124 11.31 -4.47 17.31
C VAL A 124 11.48 -2.97 17.50
N LEU A 125 12.33 -2.59 18.46
CA LEU A 125 12.61 -1.18 18.76
C LEU A 125 13.72 -0.67 17.84
N GLU A 126 13.41 0.27 16.96
CA GLU A 126 14.37 0.87 16.04
C GLU A 126 15.05 2.08 16.72
N ILE A 127 16.36 2.00 16.82
CA ILE A 127 17.20 3.05 17.41
C ILE A 127 17.71 3.88 16.25
N LEU A 128 17.20 5.12 16.16
CA LEU A 128 17.54 6.06 15.09
C LEU A 128 19.03 6.41 15.10
N GLU A 129 19.59 6.66 13.92
CA GLU A 129 21.00 7.05 13.72
C GLU A 129 21.38 8.35 14.43
N THR A 130 20.40 9.19 14.76
CA THR A 130 20.58 10.46 15.50
C THR A 130 20.75 10.28 17.00
N ILE A 131 20.48 9.09 17.53
CA ILE A 131 20.56 8.81 18.97
C ILE A 131 22.02 8.52 19.35
N VAL A 132 22.55 9.34 20.23
CA VAL A 132 23.86 9.07 20.84
C VAL A 132 23.75 7.96 21.87
N ALA A 133 24.56 6.91 21.72
CA ALA A 133 24.61 5.78 22.64
C ALA A 133 25.34 6.15 23.95
N ASP A 134 24.76 7.04 24.73
CA ASP A 134 25.25 7.37 26.06
C ASP A 134 24.91 6.25 27.07
N LYS A 135 25.38 6.40 28.31
CA LYS A 135 25.18 5.41 29.39
C LYS A 135 23.70 5.11 29.66
N GLU A 136 22.83 6.12 29.55
CA GLU A 136 21.39 5.95 29.81
C GLU A 136 20.72 5.15 28.70
N VAL A 137 21.02 5.47 27.44
CA VAL A 137 20.51 4.74 26.27
C VAL A 137 20.99 3.28 26.27
N ILE A 138 22.29 3.04 26.54
CA ILE A 138 22.84 1.68 26.61
C ILE A 138 22.16 0.88 27.74
N ALA A 139 21.99 1.47 28.93
CA ALA A 139 21.31 0.82 30.04
C ALA A 139 19.85 0.52 29.73
N ALA A 140 19.14 1.45 29.06
CA ALA A 140 17.77 1.26 28.61
C ALA A 140 17.66 0.11 27.60
N CYS A 141 18.48 0.11 26.56
CA CYS A 141 18.53 -0.94 25.54
C CYS A 141 18.83 -2.33 26.15
N THR A 142 19.81 -2.41 27.08
CA THR A 142 20.13 -3.64 27.80
C THR A 142 18.93 -4.15 28.59
N ARG A 143 18.23 -3.25 29.29
CA ARG A 143 17.01 -3.59 30.04
C ARG A 143 15.91 -4.11 29.12
N TYR A 144 15.68 -3.49 27.94
CA TYR A 144 14.64 -3.93 27.01
C TYR A 144 14.96 -5.31 26.41
N LYS A 145 16.22 -5.58 26.08
CA LYS A 145 16.63 -6.92 25.68
C LYS A 145 16.34 -7.96 26.77
N ALA A 146 16.67 -7.67 28.02
CA ALA A 146 16.35 -8.55 29.15
C ALA A 146 14.82 -8.75 29.33
N MET A 147 14.01 -7.78 28.91
CA MET A 147 12.54 -7.86 28.89
C MET A 147 11.99 -8.63 27.69
N GLY A 148 12.81 -9.04 26.72
CA GLY A 148 12.45 -9.82 25.53
C GLY A 148 12.15 -8.99 24.28
N TYR A 149 12.38 -7.67 24.29
CA TYR A 149 12.33 -6.86 23.07
C TYR A 149 13.54 -7.16 22.18
N LYS A 150 13.33 -7.02 20.87
CA LYS A 150 14.42 -7.01 19.88
C LYS A 150 14.78 -5.57 19.53
N LEU A 151 16.06 -5.35 19.20
CA LEU A 151 16.59 -4.03 18.87
C LEU A 151 17.07 -4.02 17.41
N ALA A 152 16.71 -2.97 16.67
CA ALA A 152 17.23 -2.65 15.35
C ALA A 152 18.03 -1.35 15.39
N LEU A 153 19.18 -1.31 14.71
CA LEU A 153 19.92 -0.07 14.49
C LEU A 153 19.53 0.46 13.12
N ASP A 154 18.93 1.65 13.09
CA ASP A 154 18.40 2.27 11.88
C ASP A 154 19.46 3.09 11.14
N ASP A 155 19.40 3.11 9.79
CA ASP A 155 20.34 3.81 8.89
C ASP A 155 21.81 3.69 9.35
N PHE A 156 22.22 2.44 9.70
CA PHE A 156 23.46 2.18 10.43
C PHE A 156 24.70 2.56 9.63
N ARG A 157 25.54 3.37 10.25
CA ARG A 157 26.89 3.72 9.79
C ARG A 157 27.90 3.47 10.90
N ILE A 158 29.11 3.04 10.52
CA ILE A 158 30.18 2.80 11.50
C ILE A 158 30.71 4.15 12.01
N ASN A 159 30.34 4.51 13.23
CA ASN A 159 30.86 5.67 13.94
C ASN A 159 31.00 5.36 15.43
N GLU A 160 31.67 6.24 16.18
CA GLU A 160 31.89 6.05 17.61
C GLU A 160 30.59 6.10 18.42
N GLY A 161 29.60 6.87 17.95
CA GLY A 161 28.33 7.05 18.65
C GLY A 161 27.46 5.79 18.64
N THR A 162 27.47 5.01 17.56
CA THR A 162 26.65 3.79 17.42
C THR A 162 27.38 2.50 17.83
N ARG A 163 28.72 2.53 17.88
CA ARG A 163 29.56 1.36 18.18
C ARG A 163 29.18 0.63 19.47
N PRO A 164 28.83 1.33 20.59
CA PRO A 164 28.42 0.65 21.83
C PRO A 164 27.16 -0.20 21.71
N LEU A 165 26.27 0.06 20.73
CA LEU A 165 25.03 -0.65 20.53
C LEU A 165 25.17 -1.91 19.64
N VAL A 166 26.29 -2.07 18.94
CA VAL A 166 26.52 -3.18 17.99
C VAL A 166 26.33 -4.55 18.64
N HIS A 167 26.71 -4.73 19.92
CA HIS A 167 26.59 -6.00 20.64
C HIS A 167 25.16 -6.27 21.16
N LEU A 168 24.28 -5.26 21.15
CA LEU A 168 22.89 -5.37 21.55
C LEU A 168 21.93 -5.59 20.38
N ALA A 169 22.39 -5.34 19.15
CA ALA A 169 21.55 -5.35 17.97
C ALA A 169 21.11 -6.75 17.55
N ASP A 170 19.80 -6.96 17.39
CA ASP A 170 19.21 -8.12 16.75
C ASP A 170 19.09 -7.93 15.23
N TYR A 171 18.87 -6.67 14.83
CA TYR A 171 18.80 -6.24 13.44
C TYR A 171 19.71 -5.04 13.20
N VAL A 172 20.22 -4.93 12.00
CA VAL A 172 20.90 -3.74 11.50
C VAL A 172 20.37 -3.40 10.12
N LYS A 173 19.89 -2.17 9.95
CA LYS A 173 19.34 -1.64 8.72
C LYS A 173 20.40 -0.80 8.02
N VAL A 174 20.62 -1.05 6.74
CA VAL A 174 21.65 -0.39 5.93
C VAL A 174 21.03 0.20 4.69
N ASP A 175 21.07 1.53 4.58
CA ASP A 175 20.57 2.26 3.43
C ASP A 175 21.46 2.02 2.19
N PHE A 176 20.89 1.40 1.15
CA PHE A 176 21.60 1.07 -0.08
C PHE A 176 21.92 2.29 -0.96
N ARG A 177 21.22 3.40 -0.79
CA ARG A 177 21.48 4.65 -1.52
C ARG A 177 22.62 5.46 -0.89
N LEU A 178 22.72 5.42 0.44
CA LEU A 178 23.71 6.19 1.19
C LEU A 178 25.01 5.43 1.38
N SER A 179 25.01 4.09 1.27
CA SER A 179 26.16 3.24 1.52
C SER A 179 26.75 2.69 0.21
N ASP A 180 28.02 2.95 -0.04
CA ASP A 180 28.73 2.30 -1.13
C ASP A 180 29.10 0.83 -0.78
N ALA A 181 29.54 0.06 -1.78
CA ALA A 181 29.92 -1.35 -1.60
C ALA A 181 31.08 -1.55 -0.60
N LYS A 182 31.96 -0.56 -0.44
CA LYS A 182 33.10 -0.62 0.48
C LYS A 182 32.63 -0.42 1.91
N GLU A 183 31.70 0.52 2.14
CA GLU A 183 31.09 0.75 3.44
C GLU A 183 30.25 -0.45 3.87
N ARG A 184 29.39 -0.98 2.98
CA ARG A 184 28.60 -2.18 3.27
C ARG A 184 29.46 -3.38 3.66
N ARG A 185 30.57 -3.63 2.96
CA ARG A 185 31.53 -4.70 3.34
C ARG A 185 32.08 -4.52 4.74
N LYS A 186 32.44 -3.29 5.13
CA LYS A 186 32.92 -3.02 6.50
C LYS A 186 31.84 -3.29 7.55
N ILE A 187 30.59 -2.91 7.26
CA ILE A 187 29.45 -3.18 8.13
C ILE A 187 29.25 -4.69 8.27
N ILE A 188 29.24 -5.42 7.15
CA ILE A 188 29.10 -6.89 7.15
C ILE A 188 30.21 -7.54 7.99
N GLU A 189 31.45 -7.09 7.84
CA GLU A 189 32.58 -7.61 8.61
C GLU A 189 32.40 -7.33 10.11
N LEU A 190 31.90 -6.15 10.49
CA LEU A 190 31.65 -5.78 11.89
C LEU A 190 30.64 -6.72 12.58
N PHE A 191 29.65 -7.20 11.82
CA PHE A 191 28.61 -8.10 12.33
C PHE A 191 28.89 -9.59 12.06
N ARG A 192 30.02 -9.93 11.44
CA ARG A 192 30.40 -11.31 11.14
C ARG A 192 30.50 -12.15 12.44
N GLY A 193 29.90 -13.34 12.40
CA GLY A 193 29.87 -14.25 13.57
C GLY A 193 28.88 -13.85 14.67
N ARG A 194 28.04 -12.84 14.44
CA ARG A 194 26.93 -12.46 15.32
C ARG A 194 25.61 -13.02 14.79
N GLU A 195 24.63 -13.17 15.67
CA GLU A 195 23.27 -13.56 15.28
C GLU A 195 22.46 -12.40 14.68
N THR A 196 23.05 -11.21 14.56
CA THR A 196 22.41 -10.01 14.04
C THR A 196 21.97 -10.20 12.59
N VAL A 197 20.70 -9.91 12.31
CA VAL A 197 20.11 -9.99 10.96
C VAL A 197 20.28 -8.66 10.24
N MET A 198 20.84 -8.70 9.03
CA MET A 198 21.04 -7.52 8.20
C MET A 198 19.86 -7.27 7.29
N ILE A 199 19.34 -6.07 7.31
CA ILE A 199 18.25 -5.55 6.47
C ILE A 199 18.83 -4.55 5.47
N ALA A 200 18.61 -4.79 4.17
CA ALA A 200 18.94 -3.83 3.13
C ALA A 200 17.74 -2.91 2.92
N GLU A 201 17.93 -1.62 3.15
CA GLU A 201 16.88 -0.62 3.03
C GLU A 201 16.97 0.16 1.72
N LYS A 202 15.83 0.77 1.35
CA LYS A 202 15.69 1.64 0.17
C LYS A 202 16.17 0.94 -1.12
N VAL A 203 15.99 -0.39 -1.14
CA VAL A 203 16.25 -1.21 -2.33
C VAL A 203 15.17 -0.90 -3.37
N GLU A 204 15.55 -0.38 -4.54
CA GLU A 204 14.59 0.06 -5.55
C GLU A 204 14.64 -0.76 -6.83
N THR A 205 15.74 -1.43 -7.09
CA THR A 205 15.93 -2.18 -8.33
C THR A 205 16.16 -3.66 -8.08
N ALA A 206 15.85 -4.49 -9.09
CA ALA A 206 16.17 -5.92 -9.06
C ALA A 206 17.68 -6.16 -8.90
N GLN A 207 18.52 -5.31 -9.50
CA GLN A 207 19.96 -5.43 -9.41
C GLN A 207 20.46 -5.15 -7.99
N GLU A 208 19.92 -4.13 -7.31
CA GLU A 208 20.23 -3.85 -5.90
C GLU A 208 19.80 -5.01 -5.01
N PHE A 209 18.62 -5.58 -5.24
CA PHE A 209 18.13 -6.74 -4.50
C PHE A 209 19.06 -7.95 -4.64
N GLU A 210 19.45 -8.31 -5.88
CA GLU A 210 20.38 -9.43 -6.11
C GLU A 210 21.78 -9.12 -5.55
N THR A 211 22.22 -7.86 -5.61
CA THR A 211 23.49 -7.44 -5.00
C THR A 211 23.43 -7.59 -3.48
N ALA A 212 22.37 -7.12 -2.83
CA ALA A 212 22.20 -7.24 -1.40
C ALA A 212 22.14 -8.72 -0.96
N LYS A 213 21.44 -9.58 -1.71
CA LYS A 213 21.43 -11.03 -1.46
C LYS A 213 22.83 -11.64 -1.55
N ALA A 214 23.61 -11.27 -2.57
CA ALA A 214 24.98 -11.76 -2.76
C ALA A 214 25.93 -11.26 -1.67
N GLU A 215 25.72 -10.03 -1.17
CA GLU A 215 26.47 -9.46 -0.06
C GLU A 215 26.12 -10.10 1.31
N GLY A 216 25.02 -10.88 1.40
CA GLY A 216 24.66 -11.64 2.61
C GLY A 216 23.51 -11.06 3.41
N PHE A 217 22.83 -10.01 2.92
CA PHE A 217 21.61 -9.51 3.55
C PHE A 217 20.51 -10.59 3.55
N LYS A 218 19.73 -10.64 4.63
CA LYS A 218 18.67 -11.63 4.81
C LYS A 218 17.29 -11.05 4.62
N LEU A 219 17.11 -9.76 4.94
CA LEU A 219 15.85 -9.04 4.83
C LEU A 219 16.04 -7.81 3.96
N PHE A 220 14.93 -7.35 3.35
CA PHE A 220 14.95 -6.31 2.34
C PHE A 220 13.73 -5.41 2.48
N GLN A 221 13.94 -4.11 2.37
CA GLN A 221 12.91 -3.09 2.42
C GLN A 221 13.10 -2.11 1.26
N GLY A 222 12.02 -1.74 0.59
CA GLY A 222 12.04 -0.83 -0.56
C GLY A 222 11.01 -1.23 -1.61
N TYR A 223 11.00 -0.52 -2.73
CA TYR A 223 9.99 -0.71 -3.78
C TYR A 223 10.37 -1.73 -4.86
N PHE A 224 11.50 -2.42 -4.70
CA PHE A 224 12.03 -3.36 -5.70
C PHE A 224 11.02 -4.46 -6.09
N PHE A 225 10.18 -4.92 -5.17
CA PHE A 225 9.16 -5.94 -5.45
C PHE A 225 7.99 -5.41 -6.30
N CYS A 226 7.89 -4.10 -6.49
CA CYS A 226 6.95 -3.46 -7.40
C CYS A 226 7.58 -3.16 -8.77
N MET A 227 8.79 -3.68 -9.07
CA MET A 227 9.46 -3.45 -10.35
C MET A 227 9.30 -4.65 -11.30
N PRO A 228 8.95 -4.41 -12.58
CA PRO A 228 8.77 -5.47 -13.57
C PRO A 228 9.99 -6.39 -13.71
N THR A 229 11.17 -5.82 -13.60
CA THR A 229 12.46 -6.52 -13.78
C THR A 229 12.75 -7.56 -12.71
N VAL A 230 12.22 -7.43 -11.50
CA VAL A 230 12.39 -8.43 -10.42
C VAL A 230 11.77 -9.77 -10.82
N PHE A 231 10.74 -9.74 -11.64
CA PHE A 231 9.96 -10.91 -12.05
C PHE A 231 10.23 -11.37 -13.48
N SER A 232 11.07 -10.66 -14.24
CA SER A 232 11.37 -10.96 -15.65
C SER A 232 11.98 -12.35 -15.88
N LYS A 233 12.56 -12.98 -14.85
CA LYS A 233 13.06 -14.37 -14.92
C LYS A 233 11.94 -15.42 -14.79
N LYS A 234 10.78 -15.06 -14.26
CA LYS A 234 9.56 -15.89 -14.31
C LYS A 234 8.76 -15.39 -15.50
N ARG A 235 8.46 -16.27 -16.47
CA ARG A 235 7.69 -15.96 -17.69
C ARG A 235 6.52 -15.02 -17.37
N ALA A 236 6.34 -14.00 -18.24
CA ALA A 236 5.05 -13.30 -18.33
C ALA A 236 3.93 -14.35 -18.32
N PRO A 237 2.78 -14.11 -17.65
CA PRO A 237 1.69 -15.03 -17.68
C PRO A 237 1.45 -15.44 -19.14
N THR A 238 1.39 -16.72 -19.42
CA THR A 238 1.25 -17.26 -20.80
C THR A 238 0.07 -16.61 -21.53
N ASN A 239 -0.84 -16.02 -20.79
CA ASN A 239 -2.09 -15.39 -21.20
C ASN A 239 -2.10 -13.86 -21.02
N GLY A 240 -0.94 -13.19 -20.86
CA GLY A 240 -0.87 -11.74 -20.63
C GLY A 240 -1.65 -10.92 -21.68
N ILE A 241 -1.64 -11.35 -22.94
CA ILE A 241 -2.40 -10.73 -24.03
C ILE A 241 -3.90 -10.86 -23.80
N ASN A 242 -4.39 -12.00 -23.30
CA ASN A 242 -5.82 -12.20 -23.03
C ASN A 242 -6.31 -11.28 -21.91
N TYR A 243 -5.47 -11.08 -20.88
CA TYR A 243 -5.80 -10.12 -19.81
C TYR A 243 -5.86 -8.69 -20.34
N LEU A 244 -4.99 -8.30 -21.27
CA LEU A 244 -5.09 -7.00 -21.93
C LEU A 244 -6.41 -6.83 -22.69
N TYR A 245 -6.84 -7.84 -23.46
CA TYR A 245 -8.13 -7.78 -24.15
C TYR A 245 -9.31 -7.68 -23.17
N LEU A 246 -9.28 -8.43 -22.06
CA LEU A 246 -10.30 -8.36 -21.01
C LEU A 246 -10.34 -6.96 -20.38
N ILE A 247 -9.19 -6.40 -20.05
CA ILE A 247 -9.08 -5.06 -19.47
C ILE A 247 -9.53 -4.01 -20.47
N SER A 248 -9.14 -4.15 -21.74
CA SER A 248 -9.57 -3.27 -22.83
C SER A 248 -11.09 -3.26 -22.97
N ALA A 249 -11.71 -4.43 -22.99
CA ALA A 249 -13.16 -4.55 -23.05
C ALA A 249 -13.85 -3.94 -21.82
N LEU A 250 -13.31 -4.17 -20.62
CA LEU A 250 -13.83 -3.61 -19.37
C LEU A 250 -13.58 -2.10 -19.22
N SER A 251 -12.67 -1.51 -19.97
CA SER A 251 -12.36 -0.07 -19.92
C SER A 251 -13.29 0.79 -20.76
N GLN A 252 -14.14 0.18 -21.59
CA GLN A 252 -15.15 0.89 -22.37
C GLN A 252 -16.28 1.40 -21.48
N ASP A 253 -16.95 2.50 -21.87
CA ASP A 253 -18.09 3.06 -21.14
C ASP A 253 -19.19 2.02 -20.92
N HIS A 254 -19.52 1.28 -22.00
CA HIS A 254 -20.40 0.12 -21.98
C HIS A 254 -19.66 -1.06 -22.59
N PHE A 255 -19.58 -2.18 -21.86
CA PHE A 255 -18.92 -3.37 -22.36
C PHE A 255 -19.93 -4.42 -22.85
N ASP A 256 -19.56 -5.14 -23.91
CA ASP A 256 -20.34 -6.25 -24.43
C ASP A 256 -20.08 -7.53 -23.60
N VAL A 257 -21.13 -7.97 -22.91
CA VAL A 257 -21.08 -9.19 -22.07
C VAL A 257 -20.80 -10.44 -22.90
N ALA A 258 -21.28 -10.50 -24.15
CA ALA A 258 -21.02 -11.64 -25.03
C ALA A 258 -19.54 -11.70 -25.44
N GLN A 259 -18.94 -10.54 -25.73
CA GLN A 259 -17.51 -10.43 -26.01
C GLN A 259 -16.68 -10.84 -24.79
N LEU A 260 -17.03 -10.34 -23.58
CA LEU A 260 -16.36 -10.74 -22.34
C LEU A 260 -16.47 -12.25 -22.09
N ALA A 261 -17.64 -12.84 -22.33
CA ALA A 261 -17.84 -14.28 -22.19
C ALA A 261 -16.97 -15.10 -23.15
N LEU A 262 -16.77 -14.62 -24.38
CA LEU A 262 -15.84 -15.26 -25.33
C LEU A 262 -14.39 -15.19 -24.86
N LEU A 263 -13.92 -14.04 -24.40
CA LEU A 263 -12.57 -13.87 -23.88
C LEU A 263 -12.33 -14.74 -22.63
N LEU A 264 -13.33 -14.86 -21.76
CA LEU A 264 -13.24 -15.66 -20.53
C LEU A 264 -13.29 -17.16 -20.79
N LYS A 265 -13.78 -17.64 -21.94
CA LYS A 265 -13.70 -19.07 -22.32
C LYS A 265 -12.26 -19.56 -22.40
N SER A 266 -11.33 -18.70 -22.79
CA SER A 266 -9.89 -19.03 -22.82
C SER A 266 -9.21 -18.95 -21.45
N GLU A 267 -9.91 -18.45 -20.43
CA GLU A 267 -9.40 -18.20 -19.06
C GLU A 267 -10.31 -18.85 -18.00
N PRO A 268 -10.34 -20.21 -17.90
CA PRO A 268 -11.23 -20.91 -16.97
C PRO A 268 -10.99 -20.53 -15.50
N ALA A 269 -9.73 -20.30 -15.11
CA ALA A 269 -9.38 -19.92 -13.75
C ALA A 269 -10.00 -18.56 -13.37
N LEU A 270 -9.95 -17.59 -14.26
CA LEU A 270 -10.54 -16.26 -14.06
C LEU A 270 -12.08 -16.34 -14.00
N SER A 271 -12.70 -17.13 -14.89
CA SER A 271 -14.15 -17.39 -14.87
C SER A 271 -14.59 -18.00 -13.54
N TYR A 272 -13.85 -18.99 -13.05
CA TYR A 272 -14.10 -19.62 -11.76
C TYR A 272 -13.96 -18.64 -10.61
N GLN A 273 -12.91 -17.84 -10.60
CA GLN A 273 -12.70 -16.83 -9.54
C GLN A 273 -13.83 -15.79 -9.51
N LEU A 274 -14.24 -15.29 -10.67
CA LEU A 274 -15.35 -14.33 -10.75
C LEU A 274 -16.64 -14.93 -10.18
N LEU A 275 -17.05 -16.11 -10.67
CA LEU A 275 -18.25 -16.78 -10.20
C LEU A 275 -18.18 -17.07 -8.69
N ARG A 276 -17.01 -17.43 -8.19
CA ARG A 276 -16.77 -17.64 -6.77
C ARG A 276 -16.91 -16.34 -5.95
N LEU A 277 -16.42 -15.21 -6.47
CA LEU A 277 -16.58 -13.90 -5.83
C LEU A 277 -18.05 -13.50 -5.75
N VAL A 278 -18.78 -13.62 -6.85
CA VAL A 278 -20.21 -13.26 -6.92
C VAL A 278 -21.07 -14.16 -6.03
N ASN A 279 -20.74 -15.44 -5.93
CA ASN A 279 -21.43 -16.41 -5.06
C ASN A 279 -20.99 -16.33 -3.58
N SER A 280 -20.13 -15.38 -3.22
CA SER A 280 -19.75 -15.21 -1.81
C SER A 280 -20.91 -14.65 -0.97
N ALA A 281 -20.90 -14.96 0.32
CA ALA A 281 -21.93 -14.48 1.26
C ALA A 281 -22.11 -12.95 1.27
N SER A 282 -21.07 -12.22 0.85
CA SER A 282 -21.10 -10.75 0.79
C SER A 282 -22.07 -10.18 -0.26
N PHE A 283 -22.52 -10.99 -1.23
CA PHE A 283 -23.46 -10.56 -2.27
C PHE A 283 -24.89 -11.03 -2.02
N GLY A 284 -25.10 -11.94 -1.06
CA GLY A 284 -26.45 -12.39 -0.66
C GLY A 284 -27.26 -12.97 -1.82
N ALA A 285 -26.60 -13.63 -2.79
CA ALA A 285 -27.28 -14.21 -3.95
C ALA A 285 -28.33 -15.22 -3.48
N PRO A 286 -29.62 -15.07 -3.85
CA PRO A 286 -30.68 -15.99 -3.42
C PRO A 286 -30.52 -17.39 -4.04
N GLN A 287 -29.77 -17.49 -5.14
CA GLN A 287 -29.45 -18.74 -5.83
C GLN A 287 -28.00 -18.71 -6.31
N GLN A 288 -27.44 -19.88 -6.56
CA GLN A 288 -26.10 -20.00 -7.11
C GLN A 288 -26.01 -19.41 -8.52
N ILE A 289 -25.18 -18.39 -8.68
CA ILE A 289 -24.89 -17.74 -9.96
C ILE A 289 -23.95 -18.65 -10.77
N ARG A 290 -24.33 -18.96 -12.01
CA ARG A 290 -23.61 -19.91 -12.88
C ARG A 290 -23.15 -19.29 -14.20
N SER A 291 -23.61 -18.07 -14.53
CA SER A 291 -23.25 -17.37 -15.74
C SER A 291 -22.76 -15.94 -15.47
N LEU A 292 -22.02 -15.38 -16.44
CA LEU A 292 -21.57 -13.98 -16.40
C LEU A 292 -22.74 -13.01 -16.50
N GLN A 293 -23.76 -13.39 -17.30
CA GLN A 293 -24.97 -12.59 -17.46
C GLN A 293 -25.72 -12.48 -16.13
N ASP A 294 -25.91 -13.61 -15.44
CA ASP A 294 -26.57 -13.61 -14.13
C ASP A 294 -25.75 -12.81 -13.09
N ALA A 295 -24.42 -12.93 -13.15
CA ALA A 295 -23.52 -12.15 -12.30
C ALA A 295 -23.70 -10.65 -12.54
N LEU A 296 -23.72 -10.21 -13.81
CA LEU A 296 -23.92 -8.80 -14.17
C LEU A 296 -25.29 -8.29 -13.71
N VAL A 297 -26.34 -9.06 -13.94
CA VAL A 297 -27.71 -8.69 -13.52
C VAL A 297 -27.80 -8.55 -12.00
N LEU A 298 -27.15 -9.46 -11.25
CA LEU A 298 -27.19 -9.44 -9.80
C LEU A 298 -26.45 -8.22 -9.21
N VAL A 299 -25.22 -7.95 -9.69
CA VAL A 299 -24.36 -6.96 -9.04
C VAL A 299 -24.35 -5.59 -9.72
N GLY A 300 -24.86 -5.50 -10.94
CA GLY A 300 -24.84 -4.29 -11.78
C GLY A 300 -23.46 -4.04 -12.40
N GLU A 301 -23.44 -3.21 -13.47
CA GLU A 301 -22.26 -3.01 -14.33
C GLU A 301 -21.03 -2.49 -13.55
N VAL A 302 -21.20 -1.47 -12.72
CA VAL A 302 -20.09 -0.85 -11.97
C VAL A 302 -19.42 -1.86 -11.02
N ARG A 303 -20.22 -2.64 -10.28
CA ARG A 303 -19.69 -3.66 -9.37
C ARG A 303 -19.09 -4.82 -10.13
N PHE A 304 -19.73 -5.25 -11.23
CA PHE A 304 -19.24 -6.32 -12.07
C PHE A 304 -17.85 -5.97 -12.64
N ARG A 305 -17.67 -4.77 -13.18
CA ARG A 305 -16.38 -4.26 -13.66
C ARG A 305 -15.29 -4.36 -12.59
N LYS A 306 -15.58 -3.90 -11.38
CA LYS A 306 -14.64 -3.99 -10.24
C LYS A 306 -14.30 -5.43 -9.85
N LEU A 307 -15.29 -6.32 -9.84
CA LEU A 307 -15.07 -7.74 -9.54
C LEU A 307 -14.18 -8.41 -10.58
N MET A 308 -14.43 -8.14 -11.86
CA MET A 308 -13.60 -8.63 -12.95
C MET A 308 -12.15 -8.15 -12.84
N MET A 309 -11.97 -6.85 -12.60
CA MET A 309 -10.64 -6.26 -12.44
C MET A 309 -9.90 -6.83 -11.23
N ASN A 310 -10.59 -7.07 -10.12
CA ASN A 310 -10.01 -7.72 -8.95
C ASN A 310 -9.61 -9.17 -9.25
N ALA A 311 -10.43 -9.90 -9.98
CA ALA A 311 -10.12 -11.27 -10.38
C ALA A 311 -8.88 -11.31 -11.30
N ILE A 312 -8.78 -10.39 -12.26
CA ILE A 312 -7.59 -10.24 -13.12
C ILE A 312 -6.36 -9.92 -12.27
N ALA A 313 -6.45 -8.96 -11.36
CA ALA A 313 -5.34 -8.59 -10.47
C ALA A 313 -4.89 -9.79 -9.63
N THR A 314 -5.83 -10.53 -9.08
CA THR A 314 -5.53 -11.74 -8.29
C THR A 314 -4.83 -12.81 -9.10
N GLU A 315 -5.33 -13.08 -10.30
CA GLU A 315 -4.77 -14.12 -11.17
C GLU A 315 -3.37 -13.75 -11.68
N THR A 316 -3.18 -12.51 -12.09
CA THR A 316 -1.88 -12.02 -12.57
C THR A 316 -0.84 -11.93 -11.45
N CYS A 317 -1.28 -11.78 -10.20
CA CYS A 317 -0.41 -11.75 -9.02
C CYS A 317 -0.31 -13.10 -8.29
N ARG A 318 -0.86 -14.21 -8.82
CA ARG A 318 -0.89 -15.52 -8.13
C ARG A 318 0.49 -16.02 -7.73
N ASP A 319 1.46 -15.93 -8.65
CA ASP A 319 2.84 -16.35 -8.43
C ASP A 319 3.75 -15.20 -7.98
N ARG A 320 3.16 -14.12 -7.50
CA ARG A 320 3.85 -12.91 -7.03
C ARG A 320 3.75 -12.80 -5.50
N PRO A 321 4.59 -11.99 -4.86
CA PRO A 321 4.46 -11.71 -3.44
C PRO A 321 3.07 -11.20 -3.10
N ARG A 322 2.52 -11.62 -1.95
CA ARG A 322 1.23 -11.16 -1.45
C ARG A 322 1.13 -9.63 -1.42
N GLU A 323 2.21 -8.98 -1.02
CA GLU A 323 2.27 -7.52 -0.90
C GLU A 323 2.10 -6.79 -2.22
N LEU A 324 2.46 -7.40 -3.35
CA LEU A 324 2.19 -6.81 -4.65
C LEU A 324 0.67 -6.71 -4.89
N LEU A 325 -0.08 -7.78 -4.64
CA LEU A 325 -1.54 -7.75 -4.79
C LEU A 325 -2.19 -6.77 -3.80
N VAL A 326 -1.70 -6.73 -2.56
CA VAL A 326 -2.17 -5.74 -1.57
C VAL A 326 -1.92 -4.33 -2.06
N ASP A 327 -0.72 -4.02 -2.58
CA ASP A 327 -0.39 -2.69 -3.10
C ASP A 327 -1.26 -2.30 -4.31
N VAL A 328 -1.45 -3.21 -5.25
CA VAL A 328 -2.32 -3.01 -6.42
C VAL A 328 -3.74 -2.63 -5.99
N LEU A 329 -4.34 -3.42 -5.10
CA LEU A 329 -5.72 -3.19 -4.64
C LEU A 329 -5.83 -1.99 -3.71
N HIS A 330 -4.85 -1.76 -2.85
CA HIS A 330 -4.78 -0.60 -1.96
C HIS A 330 -4.75 0.69 -2.78
N ARG A 331 -3.88 0.77 -3.78
CA ARG A 331 -3.75 1.90 -4.71
C ARG A 331 -5.07 2.18 -5.42
N ALA A 332 -5.69 1.15 -6.00
CA ALA A 332 -6.98 1.29 -6.67
C ALA A 332 -8.08 1.82 -5.73
N ARG A 333 -8.17 1.28 -4.51
CA ARG A 333 -9.14 1.72 -3.50
C ARG A 333 -8.86 3.12 -2.99
N PHE A 334 -7.60 3.48 -2.79
CA PHE A 334 -7.23 4.82 -2.38
C PHE A 334 -7.62 5.86 -3.43
N LEU A 335 -7.31 5.61 -4.69
CA LEU A 335 -7.68 6.51 -5.78
C LEU A 335 -9.20 6.65 -5.93
N GLU A 336 -9.94 5.57 -5.81
CA GLU A 336 -11.41 5.58 -5.79
C GLU A 336 -11.96 6.49 -4.70
N LEU A 337 -11.44 6.35 -3.47
CA LEU A 337 -11.87 7.15 -2.33
C LEU A 337 -11.42 8.61 -2.42
N MET A 338 -10.31 8.86 -3.12
CA MET A 338 -9.78 10.21 -3.38
C MET A 338 -10.52 10.95 -4.50
N ALA A 339 -11.21 10.25 -5.38
CA ALA A 339 -11.85 10.81 -6.58
C ALA A 339 -12.77 12.03 -6.31
N PRO A 340 -13.57 12.08 -5.22
CA PRO A 340 -14.37 13.26 -4.92
C PRO A 340 -13.54 14.53 -4.67
N PHE A 341 -12.34 14.39 -4.11
CA PHE A 341 -11.44 15.51 -3.81
C PHE A 341 -10.66 15.98 -5.05
N THR A 342 -10.34 15.05 -5.94
CA THR A 342 -9.67 15.36 -7.22
C THR A 342 -10.66 15.73 -8.32
N ARG A 343 -11.97 15.67 -8.07
CA ARG A 343 -13.08 15.91 -9.02
C ARG A 343 -13.06 14.97 -10.22
N GLU A 344 -12.54 13.77 -10.00
CA GLU A 344 -12.47 12.70 -10.99
C GLU A 344 -13.60 11.68 -10.79
N ASN A 345 -13.81 10.80 -11.77
CA ASN A 345 -14.78 9.71 -11.64
C ASN A 345 -14.23 8.57 -10.76
N PRO A 346 -14.92 8.16 -9.68
CA PRO A 346 -14.40 7.12 -8.78
C PRO A 346 -14.12 5.77 -9.46
N THR A 347 -14.95 5.38 -10.44
CA THR A 347 -14.75 4.10 -11.16
C THR A 347 -13.54 4.18 -12.08
N GLU A 348 -13.33 5.30 -12.78
CA GLU A 348 -12.12 5.51 -13.58
C GLU A 348 -10.86 5.58 -12.71
N GLN A 349 -10.92 6.25 -11.57
CA GLN A 349 -9.79 6.35 -10.65
C GLN A 349 -9.44 4.97 -10.06
N TYR A 350 -10.43 4.14 -9.75
CA TYR A 350 -10.19 2.75 -9.37
C TYR A 350 -9.45 1.98 -10.46
N LEU A 351 -9.94 2.07 -11.70
CA LEU A 351 -9.32 1.43 -12.86
C LEU A 351 -7.90 1.98 -13.10
N PHE A 352 -7.71 3.29 -13.05
CA PHE A 352 -6.40 3.92 -13.19
C PHE A 352 -5.41 3.42 -12.13
N GLY A 353 -5.85 3.24 -10.88
CA GLY A 353 -5.03 2.67 -9.81
C GLY A 353 -4.51 1.27 -10.16
N LEU A 354 -5.36 0.40 -10.70
CA LEU A 354 -4.96 -0.93 -11.17
C LEU A 354 -4.00 -0.85 -12.37
N LEU A 355 -4.35 -0.02 -13.37
CA LEU A 355 -3.56 0.16 -14.58
C LEU A 355 -2.15 0.68 -14.30
N SER A 356 -1.99 1.49 -13.26
CA SER A 356 -0.68 2.04 -12.85
C SER A 356 0.32 0.99 -12.32
N MET A 357 -0.09 -0.28 -12.26
CA MET A 357 0.76 -1.42 -11.85
C MET A 357 0.72 -2.57 -12.87
N MET A 358 0.15 -2.35 -14.04
CA MET A 358 -0.02 -3.42 -15.03
C MET A 358 1.28 -3.93 -15.62
N ASP A 359 2.25 -3.05 -15.80
CA ASP A 359 3.61 -3.39 -16.23
C ASP A 359 4.23 -4.46 -15.30
N VAL A 360 4.06 -4.28 -14.01
CA VAL A 360 4.50 -5.24 -12.99
C VAL A 360 3.65 -6.51 -13.02
N MET A 361 2.33 -6.36 -13.08
CA MET A 361 1.38 -7.48 -13.05
C MET A 361 1.54 -8.40 -14.27
N LEU A 362 1.67 -7.82 -15.47
CA LEU A 362 1.77 -8.57 -16.72
C LEU A 362 3.23 -8.81 -17.17
N GLY A 363 4.20 -8.12 -16.57
CA GLY A 363 5.60 -8.20 -16.98
C GLY A 363 5.83 -7.64 -18.40
N MET A 364 5.04 -6.63 -18.80
CA MET A 364 5.08 -5.99 -20.12
C MET A 364 5.44 -4.51 -19.98
N PRO A 365 6.14 -3.91 -20.95
CA PRO A 365 6.45 -2.48 -20.94
C PRO A 365 5.18 -1.62 -20.92
N VAL A 366 5.20 -0.51 -20.17
CA VAL A 366 4.06 0.42 -20.04
C VAL A 366 3.61 0.94 -21.41
N ASP A 367 4.53 1.26 -22.29
CA ASP A 367 4.22 1.80 -23.62
C ASP A 367 3.36 0.83 -24.45
N GLU A 368 3.69 -0.47 -24.43
CA GLU A 368 2.89 -1.49 -25.13
C GLU A 368 1.48 -1.59 -24.55
N LEU A 369 1.35 -1.49 -23.22
CA LEU A 369 0.08 -1.54 -22.51
C LEU A 369 -0.82 -0.35 -22.87
N ILE A 370 -0.26 0.87 -22.89
CA ILE A 370 -1.00 2.10 -23.17
C ILE A 370 -1.56 2.11 -24.60
N HIS A 371 -0.79 1.62 -25.57
CA HIS A 371 -1.23 1.55 -26.96
C HIS A 371 -2.35 0.54 -27.18
N ALA A 372 -2.38 -0.54 -26.40
CA ALA A 372 -3.39 -1.60 -26.51
C ALA A 372 -4.74 -1.25 -25.86
N LEU A 373 -4.81 -0.22 -25.01
CA LEU A 373 -5.99 0.10 -24.21
C LEU A 373 -6.75 1.30 -24.76
N PRO A 374 -8.10 1.23 -24.84
CA PRO A 374 -8.98 2.34 -25.28
C PRO A 374 -9.20 3.35 -24.12
N LEU A 375 -8.11 3.92 -23.60
CA LEU A 375 -8.14 4.89 -22.52
C LEU A 375 -8.15 6.32 -23.08
N ARG A 376 -8.70 7.26 -22.30
CA ARG A 376 -8.58 8.70 -22.58
C ARG A 376 -7.09 9.10 -22.58
N ASP A 377 -6.72 10.06 -23.40
CA ASP A 377 -5.31 10.47 -23.54
C ASP A 377 -4.70 10.96 -22.23
N GLU A 378 -5.48 11.67 -21.39
CA GLU A 378 -5.03 12.11 -20.06
C GLU A 378 -4.70 10.92 -19.15
N VAL A 379 -5.47 9.82 -19.25
CA VAL A 379 -5.22 8.59 -18.48
C VAL A 379 -3.98 7.87 -19.00
N LYS A 380 -3.81 7.79 -20.33
CA LYS A 380 -2.61 7.20 -20.95
C LYS A 380 -1.33 7.89 -20.49
N VAL A 381 -1.35 9.23 -20.55
CA VAL A 381 -0.22 10.09 -20.14
C VAL A 381 0.07 9.92 -18.63
N ALA A 382 -0.98 9.80 -17.79
CA ALA A 382 -0.83 9.56 -16.36
C ALA A 382 -0.28 8.16 -16.05
N VAL A 383 -0.71 7.12 -16.78
CA VAL A 383 -0.16 5.74 -16.67
C VAL A 383 1.29 5.71 -17.08
N ALA A 384 1.69 6.47 -18.12
CA ALA A 384 3.08 6.65 -18.53
C ALA A 384 3.94 7.41 -17.50
N GLY A 385 3.35 7.91 -16.41
CA GLY A 385 4.06 8.56 -15.30
C GLY A 385 4.08 10.08 -15.36
N ALA A 386 3.41 10.72 -16.33
CA ALA A 386 3.35 12.18 -16.36
C ALA A 386 2.36 12.74 -15.32
N ALA A 387 2.69 13.92 -14.79
CA ALA A 387 1.85 14.63 -13.84
C ALA A 387 0.72 15.37 -14.54
N ASN A 388 -0.53 15.05 -14.17
CA ASN A 388 -1.73 15.76 -14.62
C ASN A 388 -2.83 15.63 -13.53
N SER A 389 -4.05 16.11 -13.79
CA SER A 389 -5.17 16.02 -12.83
C SER A 389 -5.50 14.58 -12.43
N VAL A 390 -5.45 13.65 -13.38
CA VAL A 390 -5.74 12.22 -13.15
C VAL A 390 -4.75 11.58 -12.20
N SER A 391 -3.46 11.95 -12.30
CA SER A 391 -2.38 11.38 -11.50
C SER A 391 -2.23 11.97 -10.09
N LEU A 392 -2.98 13.02 -9.72
CA LEU A 392 -2.88 13.68 -8.41
C LEU A 392 -3.05 12.71 -7.25
N GLY A 393 -4.10 11.89 -7.28
CA GLY A 393 -4.35 10.87 -6.26
C GLY A 393 -3.23 9.83 -6.18
N LEU A 394 -2.69 9.40 -7.33
CA LEU A 394 -1.60 8.43 -7.40
C LEU A 394 -0.30 8.99 -6.81
N ASN A 395 0.02 10.25 -7.11
CA ASN A 395 1.20 10.90 -6.56
C ASN A 395 1.07 11.05 -5.04
N LEU A 396 -0.11 11.47 -4.56
CA LEU A 396 -0.38 11.55 -3.11
C LEU A 396 -0.25 10.18 -2.44
N TYR A 397 -0.76 9.10 -3.05
CA TYR A 397 -0.60 7.74 -2.56
C TYR A 397 0.87 7.33 -2.42
N LYS A 398 1.66 7.57 -3.47
CA LYS A 398 3.10 7.22 -3.50
C LYS A 398 3.87 7.94 -2.38
N HIS A 399 3.66 9.26 -2.25
CA HIS A 399 4.34 10.06 -1.23
C HIS A 399 3.85 9.74 0.19
N TYR A 400 2.56 9.45 0.38
CA TYR A 400 2.05 9.00 1.67
C TYR A 400 2.70 7.68 2.10
N ARG A 401 2.79 6.72 1.19
CA ARG A 401 3.40 5.42 1.44
C ARG A 401 4.90 5.50 1.74
N SER A 402 5.61 6.44 1.13
CA SER A 402 7.03 6.71 1.41
C SER A 402 7.25 7.61 2.63
N ALA A 403 6.17 7.99 3.34
CA ALA A 403 6.20 8.92 4.47
C ALA A 403 6.76 10.32 4.12
N ASP A 404 6.63 10.75 2.86
CA ASP A 404 6.91 12.12 2.46
C ASP A 404 5.77 13.06 2.87
N TRP A 405 5.76 13.37 4.15
CA TRP A 405 4.69 14.14 4.76
C TRP A 405 4.66 15.59 4.31
N ALA A 406 5.80 16.16 3.91
CA ALA A 406 5.86 17.53 3.40
C ALA A 406 5.09 17.67 2.08
N TYR A 407 5.28 16.73 1.17
CA TYR A 407 4.50 16.66 -0.05
C TYR A 407 3.02 16.42 0.24
N CYS A 408 2.71 15.47 1.11
CA CYS A 408 1.32 15.15 1.49
C CYS A 408 0.60 16.36 2.08
N ALA A 409 1.26 17.14 2.96
CA ALA A 409 0.73 18.37 3.54
C ALA A 409 0.37 19.41 2.47
N THR A 410 1.31 19.62 1.54
CA THR A 410 1.13 20.59 0.46
C THR A 410 -0.04 20.21 -0.44
N GLN A 411 -0.11 18.96 -0.87
CA GLN A 411 -1.18 18.48 -1.75
C GLN A 411 -2.54 18.44 -1.05
N ALA A 412 -2.60 17.99 0.20
CA ALA A 412 -3.84 17.96 0.97
C ALA A 412 -4.42 19.38 1.13
N LYS A 413 -3.58 20.38 1.39
CA LYS A 413 -4.00 21.77 1.45
C LYS A 413 -4.58 22.27 0.13
N MET A 414 -3.96 21.94 -1.00
CA MET A 414 -4.44 22.30 -2.34
C MET A 414 -5.77 21.62 -2.67
N LEU A 415 -5.97 20.40 -2.24
CA LEU A 415 -7.18 19.60 -2.45
C LEU A 415 -8.27 19.86 -1.39
N HIS A 416 -8.03 20.76 -0.43
CA HIS A 416 -8.92 21.03 0.70
C HIS A 416 -9.29 19.78 1.51
N ILE A 417 -8.35 18.86 1.68
CA ILE A 417 -8.50 17.65 2.48
C ILE A 417 -7.86 17.89 3.85
N SER A 418 -8.59 17.57 4.92
CA SER A 418 -7.99 17.60 6.26
C SER A 418 -7.00 16.46 6.45
N GLU A 419 -6.08 16.64 7.39
CA GLU A 419 -5.13 15.59 7.79
C GLU A 419 -5.84 14.30 8.19
N ASN A 420 -6.88 14.42 8.99
CA ASN A 420 -7.65 13.28 9.47
C ASN A 420 -8.36 12.54 8.33
N ASP A 421 -8.94 13.28 7.38
CA ASP A 421 -9.61 12.67 6.24
C ASP A 421 -8.63 11.89 5.36
N LEU A 422 -7.44 12.44 5.09
CA LEU A 422 -6.43 11.76 4.28
C LEU A 422 -5.93 10.47 4.97
N SER A 423 -5.68 10.53 6.27
CA SER A 423 -5.28 9.35 7.06
C SER A 423 -6.38 8.29 7.07
N ASP A 424 -7.63 8.69 7.26
CA ASP A 424 -8.78 7.79 7.23
C ASP A 424 -9.00 7.16 5.85
N LEU A 425 -8.80 7.91 4.76
CA LEU A 425 -8.89 7.38 3.39
C LEU A 425 -7.81 6.34 3.14
N TYR A 426 -6.57 6.62 3.52
CA TYR A 426 -5.46 5.68 3.38
C TYR A 426 -5.71 4.39 4.17
N ARG A 427 -6.11 4.50 5.43
CA ARG A 427 -6.42 3.36 6.30
C ARG A 427 -7.62 2.54 5.77
N LYS A 428 -8.71 3.21 5.38
CA LYS A 428 -9.89 2.53 4.83
C LYS A 428 -9.57 1.76 3.56
N SER A 429 -8.83 2.38 2.65
CA SER A 429 -8.41 1.72 1.40
C SER A 429 -7.53 0.50 1.66
N LEU A 430 -6.62 0.58 2.63
CA LEU A 430 -5.77 -0.53 3.04
C LEU A 430 -6.60 -1.70 3.61
N ILE A 431 -7.51 -1.43 4.54
CA ILE A 431 -8.40 -2.46 5.12
C ILE A 431 -9.25 -3.12 4.03
N LEU A 432 -9.76 -2.36 3.06
CA LEU A 432 -10.54 -2.91 1.96
C LEU A 432 -9.70 -3.79 1.03
N ALA A 433 -8.46 -3.39 0.74
CA ALA A 433 -7.52 -4.18 -0.06
C ALA A 433 -7.19 -5.50 0.65
N GLU A 434 -6.83 -5.45 1.92
CA GLU A 434 -6.51 -6.61 2.74
C GLU A 434 -7.69 -7.59 2.83
N LYS A 435 -8.90 -7.11 3.08
CA LYS A 435 -10.10 -7.96 3.07
C LYS A 435 -10.31 -8.65 1.73
N SER A 436 -10.05 -7.94 0.62
CA SER A 436 -10.15 -8.52 -0.72
C SER A 436 -9.12 -9.62 -0.94
N VAL A 437 -7.87 -9.43 -0.52
CA VAL A 437 -6.79 -10.43 -0.62
C VAL A 437 -7.08 -11.65 0.25
N ASN A 438 -7.46 -11.45 1.51
CA ASN A 438 -7.72 -12.53 2.45
C ASN A 438 -8.93 -13.37 2.02
N SER A 439 -10.00 -12.74 1.52
CA SER A 439 -11.18 -13.46 1.03
C SER A 439 -10.88 -14.41 -0.13
N VAL A 440 -9.84 -14.16 -0.89
CA VAL A 440 -9.38 -15.04 -1.98
C VAL A 440 -8.58 -16.22 -1.42
N ARG A 441 -7.63 -15.96 -0.52
CA ARG A 441 -6.70 -16.98 0.01
C ARG A 441 -7.35 -17.98 0.98
N GLU A 442 -8.21 -17.53 1.90
CA GLU A 442 -8.93 -18.44 2.81
C GLU A 442 -9.74 -19.50 2.04
N LYS A 443 -10.27 -19.11 0.89
CA LYS A 443 -11.02 -20.01 0.02
C LYS A 443 -10.15 -20.92 -0.85
N GLU A 444 -8.90 -20.54 -1.12
CA GLU A 444 -7.92 -21.41 -1.78
C GLU A 444 -7.43 -22.49 -0.82
N ALA A 445 -7.19 -22.13 0.44
CA ALA A 445 -6.80 -23.08 1.48
C ALA A 445 -7.89 -24.10 1.85
N LEU A 446 -9.18 -23.77 1.63
CA LEU A 446 -10.30 -24.69 1.84
C LEU A 446 -10.58 -25.59 0.63
N ALA A 447 -9.95 -25.33 -0.52
CA ALA A 447 -10.16 -26.08 -1.77
C ALA A 447 -8.97 -26.99 -2.12
N SER A 448 -7.85 -26.88 -1.39
CA SER A 448 -6.68 -27.76 -1.43
C SER A 448 -6.76 -28.85 -0.37
#